data_0a54180eb40679aad5f2d290f96bc53d
#
_entry.id   0a54180eb40679aad5f2d290f96bc53d
#
_cell.length_a   1.000
_cell.length_b   1.000
_cell.length_c   1.000
_cell.angle_alpha   90.00
_cell.angle_beta   90.00
_cell.angle_gamma   90.00
#
_symmetry.space_group_name_H-M   'P 1'
#
loop_
_entity.id
_entity.type
_entity.pdbx_description
1 polymer ?
#
loop_
_entity_poly.entity_id
_entity_poly.type
_entity_poly.pdbx_seq_one_letter_code
_entity_poly.pdbx_strand_id
1 'polypeptide(L)'
;MSSIAKTPHPPYYAVIFTSHRNEGDSGYCEMSERMVTLAARQPGFLGVESAREGVGITVSYWTDLESIKNWKSNIEHLEAQSLGRKKWYSSYKTRISKVERDYEF
;
A
#
# COMPACT_ATOMS: atom_id res chain seq x y z
N MET A 1 -11.32 3.40 0.10
CA MET A 1 -11.31 2.44 1.22
C MET A 1 -11.88 3.12 2.43
N SER A 2 -12.99 2.66 2.91
CA SER A 2 -13.71 3.31 4.00
C SER A 2 -13.90 2.42 5.22
N SER A 3 -13.34 1.24 5.22
CA SER A 3 -13.52 0.32 6.34
C SER A 3 -12.19 -0.18 6.90
N ILE A 4 -12.26 -0.63 8.14
CA ILE A 4 -11.12 -1.23 8.81
C ILE A 4 -10.85 -2.59 8.17
N ALA A 5 -9.61 -2.86 7.83
CA ALA A 5 -9.24 -4.14 7.23
C ALA A 5 -9.47 -5.27 8.22
N LYS A 6 -10.00 -6.38 7.74
CA LYS A 6 -10.20 -7.57 8.55
C LYS A 6 -8.99 -8.48 8.36
N THR A 7 -8.21 -8.61 9.39
CA THR A 7 -6.98 -9.40 9.36
C THR A 7 -7.14 -10.66 10.20
N PRO A 8 -6.39 -11.71 9.90
CA PRO A 8 -6.41 -12.93 10.72
C PRO A 8 -5.72 -12.70 12.04
N HIS A 9 -5.63 -13.75 12.85
CA HIS A 9 -4.87 -13.72 14.11
C HIS A 9 -3.41 -13.33 13.85
N PRO A 10 -2.84 -12.41 14.65
CA PRO A 10 -1.40 -12.12 14.54
C PRO A 10 -0.54 -13.34 14.84
N PRO A 11 0.71 -13.38 14.36
CA PRO A 11 1.37 -12.25 13.70
C PRO A 11 1.08 -12.15 12.22
N TYR A 12 1.14 -10.94 11.70
CA TYR A 12 1.15 -10.65 10.28
C TYR A 12 1.97 -9.38 10.06
N TYR A 13 2.05 -8.89 8.84
CA TYR A 13 2.95 -7.77 8.52
C TYR A 13 2.19 -6.62 7.90
N ALA A 14 2.69 -5.41 8.15
CA ALA A 14 2.12 -4.19 7.61
C ALA A 14 3.16 -3.45 6.79
N VAL A 15 2.73 -2.95 5.62
CA VAL A 15 3.51 -2.01 4.82
C VAL A 15 2.84 -0.66 4.98
N ILE A 16 3.56 0.28 5.56
CA ILE A 16 3.04 1.63 5.83
C ILE A 16 3.69 2.58 4.82
N PHE A 17 2.87 3.10 3.91
CA PHE A 17 3.31 4.00 2.87
C PHE A 17 2.79 5.40 3.18
N THR A 18 3.71 6.30 3.53
CA THR A 18 3.40 7.69 3.86
C THR A 18 3.93 8.57 2.76
N SER A 19 3.11 9.48 2.23
CA SER A 19 3.51 10.27 1.06
C SER A 19 2.89 11.66 1.03
N HIS A 20 3.60 12.55 0.32
CA HIS A 20 3.07 13.84 -0.13
C HIS A 20 2.92 13.77 -1.64
N ARG A 21 1.75 14.13 -2.14
CA ARG A 21 1.50 14.11 -3.59
C ARG A 21 1.98 15.38 -4.26
N ASN A 22 2.36 15.24 -5.53
CA ASN A 22 2.54 16.37 -6.42
C ASN A 22 1.16 16.95 -6.76
N GLU A 23 1.13 18.20 -7.18
CA GLU A 23 -0.11 18.84 -7.62
C GLU A 23 -0.63 18.20 -8.90
N GLY A 24 -1.96 18.20 -9.05
CA GLY A 24 -2.64 17.65 -10.19
C GLY A 24 -2.82 16.14 -10.06
N ASP A 25 -3.63 15.58 -10.95
CA ASP A 25 -3.94 14.16 -10.90
C ASP A 25 -2.94 13.31 -11.69
N SER A 26 -2.62 13.73 -12.92
CA SER A 26 -1.67 13.01 -13.78
C SER A 26 -1.91 11.50 -13.86
N GLY A 27 -3.16 11.06 -13.76
CA GLY A 27 -3.51 9.64 -13.77
C GLY A 27 -3.36 8.95 -12.43
N TYR A 28 -3.16 9.69 -11.35
CA TYR A 28 -2.96 9.13 -10.02
C TYR A 28 -4.14 8.27 -9.56
N CYS A 29 -5.36 8.76 -9.70
CA CYS A 29 -6.54 8.04 -9.22
C CYS A 29 -6.71 6.70 -9.91
N GLU A 30 -6.54 6.66 -11.22
CA GLU A 30 -6.64 5.42 -11.98
C GLU A 30 -5.55 4.43 -11.57
N MET A 31 -4.33 4.91 -11.43
CA MET A 31 -3.21 4.05 -11.05
C MET A 31 -3.35 3.54 -9.61
N SER A 32 -3.83 4.39 -8.72
CA SER A 32 -4.07 4.01 -7.32
C SER A 32 -5.10 2.89 -7.23
N GLU A 33 -6.21 3.01 -7.96
CA GLU A 33 -7.23 1.96 -7.99
C GLU A 33 -6.69 0.66 -8.60
N ARG A 34 -5.92 0.78 -9.67
CA ARG A 34 -5.30 -0.37 -10.32
C ARG A 34 -4.34 -1.09 -9.38
N MET A 35 -3.54 -0.34 -8.62
CA MET A 35 -2.61 -0.93 -7.66
C MET A 35 -3.33 -1.71 -6.56
N VAL A 36 -4.42 -1.15 -6.02
CA VAL A 36 -5.21 -1.85 -5.02
C VAL A 36 -5.81 -3.14 -5.58
N THR A 37 -6.34 -3.08 -6.80
CA THR A 37 -6.91 -4.26 -7.47
C THR A 37 -5.86 -5.34 -7.67
N LEU A 38 -4.67 -4.96 -8.10
CA LEU A 38 -3.58 -5.91 -8.32
C LEU A 38 -3.05 -6.48 -7.01
N ALA A 39 -2.95 -5.63 -5.98
CA ALA A 39 -2.52 -6.09 -4.66
C ALA A 39 -3.46 -7.15 -4.11
N ALA A 40 -4.77 -6.95 -4.27
CA ALA A 40 -5.78 -7.87 -3.78
C ALA A 40 -5.67 -9.27 -4.41
N ARG A 41 -5.01 -9.39 -5.55
CA ARG A 41 -4.81 -10.66 -6.24
C ARG A 41 -3.50 -11.35 -5.85
N GLN A 42 -2.66 -10.68 -5.08
CA GLN A 42 -1.36 -11.22 -4.73
C GLN A 42 -1.47 -12.24 -3.59
N PRO A 43 -0.69 -13.33 -3.66
CA PRO A 43 -0.60 -14.26 -2.54
C PRO A 43 -0.17 -13.53 -1.29
N GLY A 44 -0.83 -13.80 -0.18
CA GLY A 44 -0.48 -13.23 1.10
C GLY A 44 -1.10 -11.87 1.40
N PHE A 45 -1.83 -11.27 0.46
CA PHE A 45 -2.54 -10.02 0.73
C PHE A 45 -3.68 -10.25 1.71
N LEU A 46 -3.76 -9.41 2.75
CA LEU A 46 -4.78 -9.52 3.79
C LEU A 46 -5.78 -8.36 3.80
N GLY A 47 -5.36 -7.19 3.39
CA GLY A 47 -6.23 -6.03 3.40
C GLY A 47 -5.47 -4.72 3.25
N VAL A 48 -6.21 -3.62 3.13
CA VAL A 48 -5.63 -2.30 2.96
C VAL A 48 -6.52 -1.24 3.58
N GLU A 49 -5.88 -0.23 4.13
CA GLU A 49 -6.55 0.95 4.69
C GLU A 49 -5.80 2.18 4.20
N SER A 50 -6.52 3.26 3.89
CA SER A 50 -5.83 4.49 3.49
C SER A 50 -6.63 5.72 3.84
N ALA A 51 -5.91 6.81 4.07
CA ALA A 51 -6.48 8.12 4.30
C ALA A 51 -5.51 9.18 3.78
N ARG A 52 -6.04 10.28 3.30
CA ARG A 52 -5.22 11.37 2.79
C ARG A 52 -5.88 12.72 3.03
N GLU A 53 -5.06 13.61 3.62
CA GLU A 53 -5.42 15.01 3.79
C GLU A 53 -4.11 15.76 3.99
N GLY A 54 -3.50 16.26 2.96
CA GLY A 54 -2.14 16.79 3.01
C GLY A 54 -1.13 15.65 2.98
N VAL A 55 -0.98 14.92 4.06
CA VAL A 55 -0.20 13.69 4.09
C VAL A 55 -1.12 12.51 3.82
N GLY A 56 -0.71 11.60 2.96
CA GLY A 56 -1.44 10.37 2.71
C GLY A 56 -0.75 9.19 3.38
N ILE A 57 -1.55 8.31 3.96
CA ILE A 57 -1.04 7.10 4.58
C ILE A 57 -1.87 5.93 4.05
N THR A 58 -1.17 4.94 3.49
CA THR A 58 -1.78 3.68 3.05
C THR A 58 -1.09 2.56 3.81
N VAL A 59 -1.87 1.73 4.46
CA VAL A 59 -1.35 0.56 5.16
C VAL A 59 -1.91 -0.68 4.50
N SER A 60 -1.04 -1.54 4.01
CA SER A 60 -1.44 -2.85 3.48
C SER A 60 -0.93 -3.95 4.41
N TYR A 61 -1.72 -5.01 4.52
CA TYR A 61 -1.43 -6.11 5.44
C TYR A 61 -1.15 -7.39 4.66
N TRP A 62 -0.17 -8.15 5.14
CA TRP A 62 0.37 -9.30 4.43
C TRP A 62 0.70 -10.44 5.38
N THR A 63 0.61 -11.67 4.89
CA THR A 63 0.88 -12.85 5.71
C THR A 63 2.35 -13.01 6.08
N ASP A 64 3.26 -12.58 5.19
CA ASP A 64 4.70 -12.78 5.40
C ASP A 64 5.53 -11.77 4.60
N LEU A 65 6.82 -11.75 4.89
CA LEU A 65 7.76 -10.83 4.24
C LEU A 65 8.01 -11.18 2.78
N GLU A 66 7.91 -12.45 2.42
CA GLU A 66 8.11 -12.88 1.04
C GLU A 66 7.01 -12.33 0.12
N SER A 67 5.78 -12.33 0.60
CA SER A 67 4.65 -11.74 -0.14
C SER A 67 4.84 -10.25 -0.38
N ILE A 68 5.36 -9.54 0.62
CA ILE A 68 5.68 -8.12 0.50
C ILE A 68 6.76 -7.89 -0.54
N LYS A 69 7.80 -8.70 -0.52
CA LYS A 69 8.91 -8.62 -1.48
C LYS A 69 8.42 -8.82 -2.92
N ASN A 70 7.57 -9.80 -3.12
CA ASN A 70 7.00 -10.08 -4.43
C ASN A 70 6.11 -8.93 -4.90
N TRP A 71 5.30 -8.37 -4.01
CA TRP A 71 4.46 -7.22 -4.33
C TRP A 71 5.29 -5.99 -4.68
N LYS A 72 6.37 -5.76 -3.95
CA LYS A 72 7.27 -4.65 -4.23
C LYS A 72 7.84 -4.74 -5.64
N SER A 73 8.23 -5.91 -6.07
CA SER A 73 8.73 -6.12 -7.43
C SER A 73 7.66 -5.79 -8.49
N ASN A 74 6.42 -6.17 -8.24
CA ASN A 74 5.31 -5.85 -9.12
C ASN A 74 5.08 -4.34 -9.22
N ILE A 75 5.11 -3.64 -8.08
CA ILE A 75 4.94 -2.19 -8.04
C ILE A 75 6.03 -1.49 -8.86
N GLU A 76 7.27 -1.88 -8.65
CA GLU A 76 8.39 -1.28 -9.35
C GLU A 76 8.27 -1.44 -10.86
N HIS A 77 7.79 -2.58 -11.31
CA HIS A 77 7.56 -2.83 -12.72
C HIS A 77 6.47 -1.90 -13.28
N LEU A 78 5.35 -1.78 -12.57
CA LEU A 78 4.26 -0.89 -12.96
C LEU A 78 4.69 0.57 -12.98
N GLU A 79 5.45 0.99 -11.99
CA GLU A 79 5.94 2.36 -11.89
C GLU A 79 6.89 2.70 -13.03
N ALA A 80 7.73 1.76 -13.41
CA ALA A 80 8.62 1.92 -14.54
C ALA A 80 7.82 2.11 -15.84
N GLN A 81 6.76 1.34 -16.01
CA GLN A 81 5.89 1.46 -17.17
C GLN A 81 5.13 2.77 -17.21
N SER A 82 4.83 3.33 -16.06
CA SER A 82 4.00 4.53 -15.92
C SER A 82 4.78 5.81 -15.70
N LEU A 83 6.10 5.80 -15.91
CA LEU A 83 6.99 6.92 -15.63
C LEU A 83 7.17 7.20 -14.13
N GLY A 84 6.71 6.27 -13.29
CA GLY A 84 7.12 6.14 -11.92
C GLY A 84 6.57 7.11 -10.88
N ARG A 85 7.13 6.97 -9.71
CA ARG A 85 6.69 7.67 -8.50
C ARG A 85 6.89 9.17 -8.54
N LYS A 86 7.91 9.63 -9.24
CA LYS A 86 8.24 11.05 -9.34
C LYS A 86 7.12 11.88 -9.96
N LYS A 87 6.26 11.24 -10.73
CA LYS A 87 5.13 11.89 -11.35
C LYS A 87 4.05 12.25 -10.34
N TRP A 88 3.86 11.43 -9.32
CA TRP A 88 2.75 11.56 -8.38
C TRP A 88 3.13 12.06 -7.00
N TYR A 89 4.38 11.83 -6.58
CA TYR A 89 4.80 12.12 -5.21
C TYR A 89 5.98 13.07 -5.17
N SER A 90 5.91 14.08 -4.30
CA SER A 90 7.07 14.94 -4.01
C SER A 90 7.98 14.24 -3.01
N SER A 91 7.42 13.41 -2.13
CA SER A 91 8.19 12.61 -1.20
C SER A 91 7.34 11.45 -0.70
N TYR A 92 8.01 10.39 -0.28
CA TYR A 92 7.33 9.26 0.36
C TYR A 92 8.32 8.47 1.21
N LYS A 93 7.77 7.69 2.12
CA LYS A 93 8.55 6.75 2.92
C LYS A 93 7.72 5.49 3.12
N THR A 94 8.35 4.35 2.94
CA THR A 94 7.72 3.05 3.15
C THR A 94 8.35 2.38 4.36
N ARG A 95 7.53 1.92 5.27
CA ARG A 95 7.98 1.17 6.44
C ARG A 95 7.32 -0.20 6.44
N ILE A 96 8.08 -1.21 6.82
CA ILE A 96 7.57 -2.58 6.95
C ILE A 96 7.69 -2.95 8.42
N SER A 97 6.60 -3.40 9.00
CA SER A 97 6.60 -3.76 10.40
C SER A 97 5.82 -5.05 10.64
N LYS A 98 6.09 -5.69 11.75
CA LYS A 98 5.39 -6.90 12.17
C LYS A 98 4.30 -6.50 13.17
N VAL A 99 3.08 -6.96 12.92
CA VAL A 99 1.98 -6.79 13.86
C VAL A 99 1.98 -8.01 14.78
N GLU A 100 2.39 -7.83 16.01
CA GLU A 100 2.48 -8.90 16.97
C GLU A 100 1.17 -9.12 17.72
N ARG A 101 0.42 -8.06 17.93
CA ARG A 101 -0.87 -8.08 18.63
C ARG A 101 -1.80 -7.04 18.00
N ASP A 102 -3.09 -7.33 18.01
CA ASP A 102 -4.10 -6.35 17.65
C ASP A 102 -5.31 -6.51 18.56
N TYR A 103 -6.13 -5.47 18.63
CA TYR A 103 -7.32 -5.42 19.46
C TYR A 103 -8.44 -4.79 18.67
N GLU A 104 -9.65 -5.30 18.84
CA GLU A 104 -10.83 -4.72 18.21
C GLU A 104 -12.05 -4.86 19.11
N PHE A 105 -13.08 -4.08 18.82
CA PHE A 105 -14.35 -4.21 19.53
C PHE A 105 -15.52 -3.91 18.59
#